data_c0971598cffba41b4f840994ebf2c66e
#
_entry.id   c0971598cffba41b4f840994ebf2c66e
#
_cell.length_a   1.000
_cell.length_b   1.000
_cell.length_c   1.000
_cell.angle_alpha   90.00
_cell.angle_beta   90.00
_cell.angle_gamma   90.00
#
_symmetry.space_group_name_H-M   'P 1'
#
loop_
_entity.id
_entity.type
_entity.pdbx_description
1 polymer ?
#
loop_
_entity_poly.entity_id
_entity_poly.type
_entity_poly.pdbx_seq_one_letter_code
_entity_poly.pdbx_strand_id
1 'polypeptide(L)'
;EIGGQSNVKLRFIFDGRPGNANGNSYYFWMLDDIRISQLPRHALRFTAFNGAPSKDVIFGTAAGESKHGIITLKQARSVAFDCNVLNFGWDQQTNVSLDVNIYDSGSNLVQTLSSSSATAASGSVVDYTVLNTLGWTPSSEDAYTVEWVVSSDSISGADAAKDSAMLYVTDSIWSLDFNVFTNRFGTGNIGDDNSAVASRFDLVNDERLFGADIWLSATTVPGGLIEVTVYDTTGFDFVNG
;
A
#
# COMPACT_ATOMS: atom_id res chain seq x y z
N GLU A 1 25.55 11.27 -6.08
CA GLU A 1 26.45 10.34 -6.76
C GLU A 1 27.90 10.68 -6.43
N ILE A 2 28.71 9.69 -6.00
CA ILE A 2 30.12 9.88 -5.60
C ILE A 2 31.09 9.13 -6.52
N GLY A 3 30.58 8.60 -7.62
CA GLY A 3 31.38 7.86 -8.60
C GLY A 3 32.44 8.74 -9.26
N GLY A 4 33.63 8.21 -9.47
CA GLY A 4 34.74 8.90 -10.13
C GLY A 4 35.49 9.94 -9.28
N GLN A 5 35.11 10.13 -8.01
CA GLN A 5 35.82 11.01 -7.08
C GLN A 5 37.01 10.31 -6.45
N SER A 6 38.18 10.98 -6.43
CA SER A 6 39.41 10.41 -5.84
C SER A 6 39.36 10.38 -4.30
N ASN A 7 38.59 11.21 -3.69
CA ASN A 7 38.40 11.29 -2.24
C ASN A 7 36.94 11.62 -1.91
N VAL A 8 36.35 10.82 -1.05
CA VAL A 8 35.00 11.00 -0.56
C VAL A 8 35.03 11.04 0.96
N LYS A 9 34.37 12.03 1.56
CA LYS A 9 34.17 12.13 3.00
C LYS A 9 32.68 12.01 3.30
N LEU A 10 32.32 11.06 4.15
CA LEU A 10 30.98 10.98 4.71
C LEU A 10 30.90 11.85 5.97
N ARG A 11 29.92 12.70 6.04
CA ARG A 11 29.62 13.52 7.21
C ARG A 11 28.22 13.23 7.69
N PHE A 12 28.09 12.81 8.92
CA PHE A 12 26.84 12.69 9.62
C PHE A 12 26.64 13.93 10.48
N ILE A 13 25.45 14.54 10.42
CA ILE A 13 25.11 15.74 11.19
C ILE A 13 23.90 15.39 12.05
N PHE A 14 24.08 15.43 13.36
CA PHE A 14 22.99 15.39 14.31
C PHE A 14 22.60 16.82 14.68
N ASP A 15 21.36 17.18 14.46
CA ASP A 15 20.81 18.48 14.87
C ASP A 15 19.80 18.25 15.98
N GLY A 16 20.27 18.37 17.22
CA GLY A 16 19.46 18.21 18.44
C GLY A 16 18.86 19.52 18.96
N ARG A 17 18.79 20.58 18.15
CA ARG A 17 18.24 21.87 18.60
C ARG A 17 16.75 21.74 18.96
N PRO A 18 16.31 22.39 20.06
CA PRO A 18 14.89 22.49 20.37
C PRO A 18 14.15 23.24 19.25
N GLY A 19 13.04 22.69 18.78
CA GLY A 19 12.21 23.31 17.75
C GLY A 19 12.26 22.64 16.37
N ASN A 20 13.02 21.56 16.20
CA ASN A 20 12.86 20.72 15.01
C ASN A 20 11.48 20.06 15.01
N ALA A 21 10.92 19.84 13.81
CA ALA A 21 9.58 19.32 13.58
C ALA A 21 9.26 17.99 14.32
N ASN A 22 10.28 17.31 14.83
CA ASN A 22 10.13 16.07 15.60
C ASN A 22 10.15 16.23 17.13
N GLY A 23 10.30 17.44 17.65
CA GLY A 23 10.03 17.83 19.05
C GLY A 23 10.72 17.08 20.19
N ASN A 24 11.46 16.04 19.92
CA ASN A 24 12.07 15.17 20.94
C ASN A 24 13.59 15.25 20.89
N SER A 25 14.18 15.80 21.94
CA SER A 25 15.63 15.82 22.15
C SER A 25 16.09 14.47 22.70
N TYR A 26 16.37 13.52 21.83
CA TYR A 26 17.13 12.34 22.22
C TYR A 26 18.62 12.65 22.18
N TYR A 27 19.33 12.37 23.26
CA TYR A 27 20.73 12.78 23.46
C TYR A 27 21.76 11.84 22.85
N PHE A 28 21.36 10.83 22.10
CA PHE A 28 22.34 9.93 21.49
C PHE A 28 21.88 9.51 20.09
N TRP A 29 22.87 9.28 19.26
CA TRP A 29 22.71 8.82 17.92
C TRP A 29 23.50 7.53 17.75
N MET A 30 22.82 6.46 17.46
CA MET A 30 23.47 5.18 17.18
C MET A 30 23.58 5.00 15.67
N LEU A 31 24.80 4.88 15.18
CA LEU A 31 25.10 4.53 13.80
C LEU A 31 25.80 3.18 13.83
N ASP A 32 25.23 2.22 13.13
CA ASP A 32 25.76 0.89 13.02
C ASP A 32 25.73 0.45 11.56
N ASP A 33 26.54 -0.52 11.19
CA ASP A 33 26.60 -1.16 9.89
C ASP A 33 26.68 -0.20 8.68
N ILE A 34 27.47 0.88 8.79
CA ILE A 34 27.70 1.80 7.68
C ILE A 34 28.44 1.06 6.58
N ARG A 35 27.76 0.82 5.47
CA ARG A 35 28.30 0.15 4.30
C ARG A 35 28.31 1.06 3.09
N ILE A 36 29.44 1.17 2.42
CA ILE A 36 29.55 1.76 1.08
C ILE A 36 29.63 0.61 0.09
N SER A 37 28.68 0.52 -0.81
CA SER A 37 28.67 -0.51 -1.85
C SER A 37 28.39 0.12 -3.21
N GLN A 38 28.90 -0.52 -4.25
CA GLN A 38 28.52 -0.15 -5.61
C GLN A 38 27.06 -0.54 -5.85
N LEU A 39 26.31 0.33 -6.51
CA LEU A 39 24.98 -0.01 -6.97
C LEU A 39 25.03 -1.18 -7.95
N PRO A 40 24.09 -2.10 -7.91
CA PRO A 40 23.97 -3.13 -8.93
C PRO A 40 23.79 -2.48 -10.30
N ARG A 41 24.26 -3.11 -11.33
CA ARG A 41 24.14 -2.59 -12.69
C ARG A 41 22.67 -2.51 -13.10
N HIS A 42 21.94 -3.56 -12.85
CA HIS A 42 20.51 -3.68 -13.12
C HIS A 42 19.80 -4.05 -11.81
N ALA A 43 18.83 -3.24 -11.41
CA ALA A 43 17.97 -3.53 -10.26
C ALA A 43 16.70 -2.72 -10.31
N LEU A 44 15.58 -3.41 -10.18
CA LEU A 44 14.26 -2.82 -10.00
C LEU A 44 13.76 -3.17 -8.58
N ARG A 45 13.06 -2.25 -7.97
CA ARG A 45 12.39 -2.50 -6.69
C ARG A 45 11.11 -1.68 -6.60
N PHE A 46 10.16 -2.21 -5.86
CA PHE A 46 9.01 -1.40 -5.46
C PHE A 46 9.45 -0.28 -4.52
N THR A 47 8.75 0.84 -4.57
CA THR A 47 9.00 2.00 -3.71
C THR A 47 7.68 2.52 -3.16
N ALA A 48 7.76 3.35 -2.10
CA ALA A 48 6.58 3.92 -1.47
C ALA A 48 5.67 4.62 -2.48
N PHE A 49 4.38 4.33 -2.39
CA PHE A 49 3.36 4.88 -3.26
C PHE A 49 2.94 6.27 -2.76
N ASN A 50 3.11 7.29 -3.61
CA ASN A 50 2.72 8.67 -3.32
C ASN A 50 3.18 9.20 -1.95
N GLY A 51 4.37 8.79 -1.49
CA GLY A 51 4.91 9.18 -0.19
C GLY A 51 4.33 8.44 1.01
N ALA A 52 3.44 7.48 0.80
CA ALA A 52 2.93 6.63 1.87
C ALA A 52 3.97 5.56 2.24
N PRO A 53 4.43 5.50 3.50
CA PRO A 53 5.59 4.68 3.87
C PRO A 53 5.32 3.19 4.00
N SER A 54 4.11 2.70 3.76
CA SER A 54 3.73 1.38 4.24
C SER A 54 3.30 0.36 3.21
N LYS A 55 3.11 0.71 1.95
CA LYS A 55 2.83 -0.29 0.90
C LYS A 55 3.34 0.18 -0.45
N ASP A 56 4.14 -0.67 -1.04
CA ASP A 56 4.75 -0.46 -2.34
C ASP A 56 3.81 -0.89 -3.47
N VAL A 57 2.77 -1.64 -3.14
CA VAL A 57 1.74 -2.14 -4.06
C VAL A 57 0.34 -1.89 -3.48
N ILE A 58 -0.59 -1.55 -4.34
CA ILE A 58 -1.95 -1.20 -3.94
C ILE A 58 -2.92 -1.79 -4.95
N PHE A 59 -4.06 -2.25 -4.46
CA PHE A 59 -5.20 -2.56 -5.32
C PHE A 59 -6.45 -1.85 -4.81
N GLY A 60 -7.36 -1.57 -5.72
CA GLY A 60 -8.60 -0.89 -5.43
C GLY A 60 -9.49 -0.87 -6.65
N THR A 61 -10.65 -0.30 -6.52
CA THR A 61 -11.56 -0.05 -7.62
C THR A 61 -11.15 1.22 -8.37
N ALA A 62 -12.01 1.95 -8.97
CA ALA A 62 -11.65 3.15 -9.73
C ALA A 62 -10.92 4.21 -8.86
N ALA A 63 -10.26 5.17 -9.52
CA ALA A 63 -9.60 6.27 -8.84
C ALA A 63 -10.58 7.06 -7.97
N GLY A 64 -10.21 7.29 -6.70
CA GLY A 64 -11.03 8.01 -5.72
C GLY A 64 -11.97 7.12 -4.90
N GLU A 65 -12.06 5.83 -5.19
CA GLU A 65 -12.82 4.89 -4.36
C GLU A 65 -11.99 4.35 -3.19
N SER A 66 -12.69 3.95 -2.14
CA SER A 66 -12.07 3.30 -0.99
C SER A 66 -11.45 1.96 -1.38
N LYS A 67 -10.29 1.67 -0.84
CA LYS A 67 -9.58 0.40 -1.08
C LYS A 67 -10.01 -0.59 -0.02
N HIS A 68 -10.41 -1.79 -0.45
CA HIS A 68 -10.89 -2.84 0.42
C HIS A 68 -10.00 -4.07 0.33
N GLY A 69 -9.60 -4.61 1.45
CA GLY A 69 -8.89 -5.89 1.54
C GLY A 69 -9.83 -7.10 1.57
N ILE A 70 -11.06 -6.87 2.04
CA ILE A 70 -12.12 -7.88 2.11
C ILE A 70 -13.38 -7.27 1.48
N ILE A 71 -13.96 -7.95 0.49
CA ILE A 71 -15.19 -7.55 -0.17
C ILE A 71 -16.20 -8.69 -0.18
N THR A 72 -17.50 -8.37 -0.24
CA THR A 72 -18.48 -9.42 -0.51
C THR A 72 -18.55 -9.69 -2.02
N LEU A 73 -18.81 -10.94 -2.40
CA LEU A 73 -18.96 -11.31 -3.81
C LEU A 73 -20.05 -10.50 -4.50
N LYS A 74 -21.12 -10.16 -3.77
CA LYS A 74 -22.22 -9.32 -4.27
C LYS A 74 -21.78 -7.89 -4.60
N GLN A 75 -20.76 -7.39 -3.93
CA GLN A 75 -20.15 -6.07 -4.17
C GLN A 75 -18.91 -6.15 -5.07
N ALA A 76 -18.60 -7.34 -5.62
CA ALA A 76 -17.46 -7.53 -6.48
C ALA A 76 -17.58 -6.69 -7.74
N ARG A 77 -16.52 -5.99 -8.06
CA ARG A 77 -16.35 -5.17 -9.25
C ARG A 77 -14.91 -5.21 -9.73
N SER A 78 -14.64 -4.59 -10.85
CA SER A 78 -13.29 -4.56 -11.41
C SER A 78 -12.28 -4.00 -10.40
N VAL A 79 -11.24 -4.77 -10.12
CA VAL A 79 -10.14 -4.38 -9.22
C VAL A 79 -8.98 -3.89 -10.09
N ALA A 80 -8.51 -2.69 -9.78
CA ALA A 80 -7.30 -2.12 -10.36
C ALA A 80 -6.10 -2.36 -9.44
N PHE A 81 -4.91 -2.41 -10.02
CA PHE A 81 -3.67 -2.71 -9.31
C PHE A 81 -2.62 -1.65 -9.61
N ASP A 82 -2.11 -1.02 -8.57
CA ASP A 82 -1.17 0.08 -8.65
C ASP A 82 0.15 -0.27 -7.99
N CYS A 83 1.25 0.24 -8.52
CA CYS A 83 2.55 0.22 -7.85
C CYS A 83 3.48 1.28 -8.42
N ASN A 84 4.49 1.66 -7.62
CA ASN A 84 5.62 2.45 -8.05
C ASN A 84 6.88 1.60 -8.10
N VAL A 85 7.64 1.72 -9.17
CA VAL A 85 8.86 0.94 -9.41
C VAL A 85 10.04 1.88 -9.59
N LEU A 86 11.03 1.77 -8.70
CA LEU A 86 12.28 2.51 -8.78
C LEU A 86 13.33 1.69 -9.53
N ASN A 87 13.94 2.28 -10.55
CA ASN A 87 15.20 1.76 -11.05
C ASN A 87 16.31 2.11 -10.06
N PHE A 88 16.63 1.17 -9.19
CA PHE A 88 17.70 1.31 -8.20
C PHE A 88 19.07 0.97 -8.80
N GLY A 89 19.11 0.48 -10.04
CA GLY A 89 20.33 0.12 -10.74
C GLY A 89 21.08 1.32 -11.31
N TRP A 90 22.32 1.05 -11.71
CA TRP A 90 23.18 2.03 -12.36
C TRP A 90 22.76 2.33 -13.80
N ASP A 91 22.39 1.28 -14.55
CA ASP A 91 22.01 1.42 -15.96
C ASP A 91 20.52 1.72 -16.11
N GLN A 92 20.20 2.45 -17.17
CA GLN A 92 18.83 2.61 -17.64
C GLN A 92 18.21 1.23 -17.93
N GLN A 93 16.97 1.06 -17.54
CA GLN A 93 16.17 -0.13 -17.85
C GLN A 93 15.19 0.17 -18.97
N THR A 94 15.16 -0.71 -19.97
CA THR A 94 14.24 -0.64 -21.10
C THR A 94 13.18 -1.73 -20.97
N ASN A 95 12.02 -1.49 -21.57
CA ASN A 95 10.87 -2.39 -21.50
C ASN A 95 10.49 -2.82 -20.08
N VAL A 96 10.58 -1.87 -19.14
CA VAL A 96 10.09 -2.11 -17.78
C VAL A 96 8.59 -2.32 -17.84
N SER A 97 8.12 -3.48 -17.42
CA SER A 97 6.70 -3.87 -17.43
C SER A 97 6.30 -4.50 -16.12
N LEU A 98 5.04 -4.32 -15.78
CA LEU A 98 4.40 -4.95 -14.63
C LEU A 98 3.47 -6.05 -15.11
N ASP A 99 3.61 -7.24 -14.55
CA ASP A 99 2.61 -8.30 -14.58
C ASP A 99 2.00 -8.45 -13.19
N VAL A 100 0.67 -8.53 -13.15
CA VAL A 100 -0.09 -8.84 -11.93
C VAL A 100 -0.71 -10.21 -12.11
N ASN A 101 -0.24 -11.17 -11.35
CA ASN A 101 -0.72 -12.55 -11.35
C ASN A 101 -1.68 -12.75 -10.18
N ILE A 102 -2.85 -13.27 -10.46
CA ILE A 102 -3.90 -13.54 -9.49
C ILE A 102 -4.06 -15.03 -9.36
N TYR A 103 -3.89 -15.55 -8.16
CA TYR A 103 -4.02 -16.97 -7.82
C TYR A 103 -5.19 -17.19 -6.88
N ASP A 104 -5.90 -18.30 -7.04
CA ASP A 104 -6.89 -18.76 -6.10
C ASP A 104 -6.26 -19.37 -4.82
N SER A 105 -7.06 -19.75 -3.84
CA SER A 105 -6.60 -20.40 -2.60
C SER A 105 -5.93 -21.77 -2.85
N GLY A 106 -6.18 -22.40 -3.98
CA GLY A 106 -5.50 -23.62 -4.43
C GLY A 106 -4.17 -23.36 -5.13
N SER A 107 -3.71 -22.10 -5.19
CA SER A 107 -2.52 -21.66 -5.92
C SER A 107 -2.60 -21.87 -7.45
N ASN A 108 -3.80 -21.94 -8.00
CA ASN A 108 -3.98 -21.97 -9.45
C ASN A 108 -3.98 -20.53 -9.98
N LEU A 109 -3.28 -20.30 -11.08
CA LEU A 109 -3.31 -19.00 -11.76
C LEU A 109 -4.69 -18.76 -12.39
N VAL A 110 -5.39 -17.74 -11.88
CA VAL A 110 -6.73 -17.35 -12.36
C VAL A 110 -6.60 -16.36 -13.52
N GLN A 111 -5.72 -15.38 -13.37
CA GLN A 111 -5.56 -14.29 -14.33
C GLN A 111 -4.15 -13.71 -14.27
N THR A 112 -3.64 -13.25 -15.41
CA THR A 112 -2.50 -12.35 -15.52
C THR A 112 -2.93 -11.07 -16.23
N LEU A 113 -2.59 -9.94 -15.64
CA LEU A 113 -2.79 -8.60 -16.21
C LEU A 113 -1.42 -7.99 -16.45
N SER A 114 -1.18 -7.49 -17.67
CA SER A 114 0.11 -6.91 -18.04
C SER A 114 -0.01 -5.43 -18.37
N SER A 115 0.91 -4.61 -17.90
CA SER A 115 0.99 -3.19 -18.24
C SER A 115 1.63 -2.99 -19.62
N SER A 116 1.49 -1.79 -20.17
CA SER A 116 2.42 -1.32 -21.20
C SER A 116 3.84 -1.20 -20.61
N SER A 117 4.85 -1.32 -21.49
CA SER A 117 6.24 -1.13 -21.09
C SER A 117 6.62 0.34 -21.00
N ALA A 118 7.60 0.63 -20.15
CA ALA A 118 8.20 1.96 -19.98
C ALA A 118 9.72 1.87 -19.96
N THR A 119 10.38 3.03 -20.05
CA THR A 119 11.82 3.16 -19.85
C THR A 119 12.07 3.86 -18.52
N ALA A 120 12.97 3.31 -17.70
CA ALA A 120 13.35 3.87 -16.42
C ALA A 120 14.83 4.24 -16.40
N ALA A 121 15.17 5.51 -16.34
CA ALA A 121 16.54 5.97 -16.11
C ALA A 121 17.00 5.55 -14.70
N SER A 122 18.33 5.49 -14.49
CA SER A 122 18.87 5.24 -13.14
C SER A 122 18.31 6.25 -12.13
N GLY A 123 17.83 5.76 -11.00
CA GLY A 123 17.22 6.57 -9.94
C GLY A 123 15.82 7.12 -10.24
N SER A 124 15.23 6.81 -11.41
CA SER A 124 13.86 7.24 -11.72
C SER A 124 12.82 6.23 -11.25
N VAL A 125 11.60 6.73 -11.05
CA VAL A 125 10.41 5.93 -10.70
C VAL A 125 9.50 5.82 -11.91
N VAL A 126 9.00 4.62 -12.18
CA VAL A 126 7.89 4.36 -13.08
C VAL A 126 6.64 4.15 -12.23
N ASP A 127 5.59 4.84 -12.60
CA ASP A 127 4.32 4.81 -11.91
C ASP A 127 3.31 4.01 -12.73
N TYR A 128 2.82 2.93 -12.14
CA TYR A 128 1.77 2.07 -12.68
C TYR A 128 0.44 2.31 -11.96
N THR A 129 0.01 3.56 -11.87
CA THR A 129 -1.14 3.96 -11.05
C THR A 129 -2.50 3.65 -11.65
N VAL A 130 -2.59 3.20 -12.90
CA VAL A 130 -3.89 2.99 -13.55
C VAL A 130 -3.86 1.79 -14.47
N LEU A 131 -4.01 0.60 -13.94
CA LEU A 131 -4.36 -0.58 -14.73
C LEU A 131 -5.90 -0.73 -14.88
N ASN A 132 -6.67 0.36 -14.78
CA ASN A 132 -8.13 0.34 -14.80
C ASN A 132 -8.74 -0.23 -16.08
N THR A 133 -8.01 -0.23 -17.20
CA THR A 133 -8.48 -0.82 -18.46
C THR A 133 -8.30 -2.33 -18.52
N LEU A 134 -7.53 -2.90 -17.61
CA LEU A 134 -7.20 -4.31 -17.53
C LEU A 134 -7.75 -4.96 -16.25
N GLY A 135 -8.67 -4.29 -15.57
CA GLY A 135 -9.21 -4.76 -14.29
C GLY A 135 -9.76 -6.19 -14.37
N TRP A 136 -9.60 -6.88 -13.28
CA TRP A 136 -10.17 -8.21 -13.06
C TRP A 136 -11.32 -8.11 -12.05
N THR A 137 -12.41 -8.83 -12.33
CA THR A 137 -13.55 -8.91 -11.42
C THR A 137 -13.60 -10.32 -10.81
N PRO A 138 -13.52 -10.44 -9.48
CA PRO A 138 -13.71 -11.74 -8.82
C PRO A 138 -15.07 -12.34 -9.17
N SER A 139 -15.11 -13.63 -9.50
CA SER A 139 -16.33 -14.35 -9.86
C SER A 139 -16.77 -15.40 -8.84
N SER A 140 -15.99 -15.60 -7.80
CA SER A 140 -16.25 -16.56 -6.71
C SER A 140 -15.71 -16.04 -5.39
N GLU A 141 -16.28 -16.55 -4.31
CA GLU A 141 -15.73 -16.38 -2.97
C GLU A 141 -14.43 -17.17 -2.88
N ASP A 142 -13.37 -16.50 -2.48
CA ASP A 142 -12.06 -17.12 -2.29
C ASP A 142 -11.09 -16.16 -1.55
N ALA A 143 -9.92 -16.68 -1.17
CA ALA A 143 -8.77 -15.93 -0.71
C ALA A 143 -7.76 -15.87 -1.85
N TYR A 144 -7.82 -14.80 -2.61
CA TYR A 144 -6.92 -14.59 -3.76
C TYR A 144 -5.58 -14.06 -3.32
N THR A 145 -4.50 -14.65 -3.83
CA THR A 145 -3.17 -14.07 -3.75
C THR A 145 -2.91 -13.26 -5.02
N VAL A 146 -2.60 -11.99 -4.84
CA VAL A 146 -2.21 -11.08 -5.92
C VAL A 146 -0.70 -10.88 -5.84
N GLU A 147 0.02 -11.23 -6.90
CA GLU A 147 1.47 -11.07 -7.02
C GLU A 147 1.79 -10.03 -8.08
N TRP A 148 2.53 -8.99 -7.71
CA TRP A 148 3.11 -8.03 -8.64
C TRP A 148 4.51 -8.50 -9.02
N VAL A 149 4.77 -8.55 -10.32
CA VAL A 149 6.07 -8.95 -10.88
C VAL A 149 6.54 -7.88 -11.85
N VAL A 150 7.66 -7.24 -11.55
CA VAL A 150 8.23 -6.22 -12.42
C VAL A 150 9.49 -6.75 -13.06
N SER A 151 9.55 -6.66 -14.39
CA SER A 151 10.67 -7.09 -15.21
C SER A 151 11.13 -6.00 -16.18
N SER A 152 12.27 -6.23 -16.82
CA SER A 152 12.81 -5.42 -17.92
C SER A 152 13.60 -6.31 -18.86
N ASP A 153 14.16 -5.73 -19.94
CA ASP A 153 15.06 -6.48 -20.83
C ASP A 153 16.26 -7.09 -20.11
N SER A 154 16.71 -6.48 -19.01
CA SER A 154 17.89 -6.92 -18.25
C SER A 154 17.56 -7.66 -16.95
N ILE A 155 16.29 -7.65 -16.54
CA ILE A 155 15.84 -8.22 -15.25
C ILE A 155 14.58 -9.03 -15.50
N SER A 156 14.69 -10.34 -15.30
CA SER A 156 13.54 -11.24 -15.51
C SER A 156 13.66 -12.49 -14.63
N GLY A 157 12.63 -13.29 -14.60
CA GLY A 157 12.61 -14.56 -13.86
C GLY A 157 12.84 -14.39 -12.37
N ALA A 158 13.90 -15.01 -11.84
CA ALA A 158 14.23 -14.97 -10.41
C ALA A 158 14.71 -13.58 -9.92
N ASP A 159 15.25 -12.77 -10.83
CA ASP A 159 15.77 -11.43 -10.50
C ASP A 159 14.67 -10.34 -10.61
N ALA A 160 13.50 -10.67 -11.12
CA ALA A 160 12.36 -9.75 -11.18
C ALA A 160 11.96 -9.30 -9.77
N ALA A 161 11.64 -8.01 -9.63
CA ALA A 161 11.09 -7.52 -8.37
C ALA A 161 9.67 -8.07 -8.18
N LYS A 162 9.41 -8.63 -7.00
CA LYS A 162 8.12 -9.25 -6.65
C LYS A 162 7.61 -8.73 -5.31
N ASP A 163 6.30 -8.56 -5.24
CA ASP A 163 5.56 -8.31 -4.00
C ASP A 163 4.19 -8.97 -4.09
N SER A 164 3.53 -9.19 -2.97
CA SER A 164 2.23 -9.84 -2.94
C SER A 164 1.32 -9.30 -1.86
N ALA A 165 0.02 -9.40 -2.10
CA ALA A 165 -1.02 -9.10 -1.13
C ALA A 165 -2.18 -10.08 -1.26
N MET A 166 -3.02 -10.14 -0.22
CA MET A 166 -4.24 -10.96 -0.22
C MET A 166 -5.46 -10.10 -0.50
N LEU A 167 -6.37 -10.61 -1.32
CA LEU A 167 -7.72 -10.09 -1.48
C LEU A 167 -8.71 -11.20 -1.08
N TYR A 168 -9.54 -10.92 -0.09
CA TYR A 168 -10.55 -11.85 0.35
C TYR A 168 -11.90 -11.49 -0.27
N VAL A 169 -12.52 -12.44 -0.93
CA VAL A 169 -13.89 -12.33 -1.43
C VAL A 169 -14.76 -13.28 -0.63
N THR A 170 -15.75 -12.74 0.06
CA THR A 170 -16.59 -13.47 1.02
C THR A 170 -18.07 -13.35 0.67
N ASP A 171 -18.92 -14.06 1.38
CA ASP A 171 -20.37 -13.94 1.27
C ASP A 171 -20.96 -12.76 2.07
N SER A 172 -20.31 -12.39 3.18
CA SER A 172 -20.94 -11.53 4.20
C SER A 172 -20.04 -10.51 4.87
N ILE A 173 -18.70 -10.59 4.68
CA ILE A 173 -17.76 -9.68 5.35
C ILE A 173 -17.23 -8.65 4.35
N TRP A 174 -17.28 -7.39 4.75
CA TRP A 174 -16.69 -6.28 4.00
C TRP A 174 -15.80 -5.44 4.92
N SER A 175 -14.53 -5.26 4.57
CA SER A 175 -13.58 -4.49 5.37
C SER A 175 -12.58 -3.72 4.51
N LEU A 176 -12.18 -2.55 5.00
CA LEU A 176 -11.13 -1.73 4.39
C LEU A 176 -9.72 -2.26 4.72
N ASP A 177 -9.58 -2.99 5.81
CA ASP A 177 -8.30 -3.58 6.19
C ASP A 177 -8.00 -4.85 5.37
N PHE A 178 -6.73 -5.26 5.43
CA PHE A 178 -6.24 -6.46 4.79
C PHE A 178 -6.12 -7.63 5.80
N ASN A 179 -6.92 -7.60 6.85
CA ASN A 179 -6.82 -8.52 7.98
C ASN A 179 -5.45 -8.46 8.68
N VAL A 180 -4.79 -7.30 8.60
CA VAL A 180 -3.49 -7.04 9.25
C VAL A 180 -3.63 -5.78 10.08
N PHE A 181 -3.61 -5.92 11.40
CA PHE A 181 -3.76 -4.82 12.35
C PHE A 181 -2.38 -4.36 12.84
N THR A 182 -1.73 -3.46 12.10
CA THR A 182 -0.39 -2.95 12.44
C THR A 182 -0.44 -1.63 13.21
N ASN A 183 -1.53 -0.88 13.08
CA ASN A 183 -1.70 0.41 13.72
C ASN A 183 -3.02 0.49 14.48
N ARG A 184 -3.05 1.33 15.50
CA ARG A 184 -4.24 1.64 16.28
C ARG A 184 -4.51 3.13 16.20
N PHE A 185 -5.78 3.48 16.14
CA PHE A 185 -6.25 4.84 16.36
C PHE A 185 -6.61 4.99 17.83
N GLY A 186 -6.16 6.06 18.47
CA GLY A 186 -6.47 6.35 19.86
C GLY A 186 -7.06 7.75 20.01
N THR A 187 -8.14 7.85 20.76
CA THR A 187 -8.79 9.14 21.06
C THR A 187 -8.10 9.91 22.20
N GLY A 188 -7.13 9.30 22.86
CA GLY A 188 -6.52 9.85 24.10
C GLY A 188 -5.74 11.17 23.96
N ASN A 189 -5.50 11.63 22.75
CA ASN A 189 -4.83 12.92 22.49
C ASN A 189 -5.76 13.94 21.82
N ILE A 190 -6.98 13.57 21.52
CA ILE A 190 -7.98 14.46 20.93
C ILE A 190 -8.87 14.85 22.10
N GLY A 191 -8.58 15.96 22.77
CA GLY A 191 -9.20 16.41 24.00
C GLY A 191 -10.69 16.69 23.95
N ASP A 192 -11.43 16.09 23.03
CA ASP A 192 -12.88 16.23 22.87
C ASP A 192 -13.57 14.86 22.91
N ASP A 193 -14.59 14.76 23.76
CA ASP A 193 -15.45 13.58 23.92
C ASP A 193 -16.32 13.24 22.69
N ASN A 194 -16.11 13.92 21.53
CA ASN A 194 -16.93 13.80 20.33
C ASN A 194 -16.11 13.42 19.07
N SER A 195 -15.01 12.70 19.22
CA SER A 195 -14.26 12.26 18.07
C SER A 195 -14.96 11.10 17.36
N ALA A 196 -15.19 11.22 16.07
CA ALA A 196 -15.71 10.17 15.22
C ALA A 196 -14.69 9.73 14.19
N VAL A 197 -14.64 8.43 13.92
CA VAL A 197 -13.90 7.84 12.81
C VAL A 197 -14.92 7.24 11.86
N ALA A 198 -14.84 7.63 10.60
CA ALA A 198 -15.75 7.12 9.58
C ALA A 198 -14.99 6.37 8.50
N SER A 199 -15.58 5.29 8.01
CA SER A 199 -15.11 4.55 6.84
C SER A 199 -16.22 4.57 5.78
N ARG A 200 -15.82 4.85 4.55
CA ARG A 200 -16.74 4.89 3.42
C ARG A 200 -16.76 3.55 2.70
N PHE A 201 -17.96 3.06 2.41
CA PHE A 201 -18.22 1.87 1.64
C PHE A 201 -19.07 2.24 0.43
N ASP A 202 -18.52 2.12 -0.77
CA ASP A 202 -19.20 2.45 -2.02
C ASP A 202 -19.94 1.23 -2.54
N LEU A 203 -21.27 1.21 -2.39
CA LEU A 203 -22.12 0.09 -2.79
C LEU A 203 -22.37 0.11 -4.31
N VAL A 204 -22.20 -1.04 -4.97
CA VAL A 204 -22.59 -1.24 -6.37
C VAL A 204 -23.90 -2.03 -6.50
N ASN A 205 -24.29 -2.76 -5.46
CA ASN A 205 -25.56 -3.44 -5.34
C ASN A 205 -26.16 -3.21 -3.97
N ASP A 206 -27.50 -3.25 -3.89
CA ASP A 206 -28.19 -3.17 -2.61
C ASP A 206 -27.70 -4.23 -1.65
N GLU A 207 -27.37 -3.82 -0.43
CA GLU A 207 -26.84 -4.71 0.60
C GLU A 207 -27.57 -4.47 1.92
N ARG A 208 -27.56 -5.48 2.80
CA ARG A 208 -28.11 -5.39 4.13
C ARG A 208 -27.02 -5.51 5.17
N LEU A 209 -26.85 -4.48 5.97
CA LEU A 209 -25.95 -4.51 7.11
C LEU A 209 -26.62 -5.27 8.28
N PHE A 210 -25.95 -6.30 8.77
CA PHE A 210 -26.40 -7.09 9.92
C PHE A 210 -25.68 -6.72 11.21
N GLY A 211 -24.49 -6.15 11.13
CA GLY A 211 -23.68 -5.75 12.25
C GLY A 211 -22.35 -5.12 11.82
N ALA A 212 -21.60 -4.68 12.81
CA ALA A 212 -20.23 -4.19 12.63
C ALA A 212 -19.31 -4.78 13.68
N ASP A 213 -18.18 -5.32 13.28
CA ASP A 213 -17.14 -5.81 14.16
C ASP A 213 -16.09 -4.72 14.38
N ILE A 214 -15.84 -4.39 15.64
CA ILE A 214 -14.87 -3.37 16.02
C ILE A 214 -13.77 -4.02 16.85
N TRP A 215 -12.54 -3.94 16.35
CA TRP A 215 -11.38 -4.43 17.07
C TRP A 215 -10.83 -3.37 18.03
N LEU A 216 -10.82 -3.70 19.30
CA LEU A 216 -10.27 -2.84 20.35
C LEU A 216 -8.84 -3.24 20.68
N SER A 217 -7.97 -2.23 20.86
CA SER A 217 -6.62 -2.47 21.35
C SER A 217 -6.64 -3.14 22.72
N ALA A 218 -5.70 -4.07 22.97
CA ALA A 218 -5.53 -4.68 24.29
C ALA A 218 -5.26 -3.67 25.43
N THR A 219 -4.88 -2.43 25.08
CA THR A 219 -4.67 -1.33 26.03
C THR A 219 -5.89 -0.42 26.18
N THR A 220 -7.02 -0.76 25.56
CA THR A 220 -8.27 0.00 25.73
C THR A 220 -8.76 -0.11 27.17
N VAL A 221 -9.05 1.02 27.79
CA VAL A 221 -9.58 1.06 29.16
C VAL A 221 -11.07 0.74 29.11
N PRO A 222 -11.54 -0.25 29.90
CA PRO A 222 -12.96 -0.59 29.95
C PRO A 222 -13.82 0.56 30.48
N GLY A 223 -15.07 0.64 30.03
CA GLY A 223 -16.08 1.59 30.53
C GLY A 223 -16.37 2.76 29.58
N GLY A 224 -15.65 2.86 28.45
CA GLY A 224 -16.00 3.79 27.38
C GLY A 224 -17.22 3.34 26.58
N LEU A 225 -18.01 4.30 26.09
CA LEU A 225 -19.11 4.05 25.15
C LEU A 225 -18.58 4.09 23.73
N ILE A 226 -18.96 3.10 22.92
CA ILE A 226 -18.75 3.10 21.47
C ILE A 226 -20.13 3.13 20.82
N GLU A 227 -20.35 4.11 19.99
CA GLU A 227 -21.56 4.22 19.18
C GLU A 227 -21.17 3.95 17.71
N VAL A 228 -21.92 3.08 17.05
CA VAL A 228 -21.78 2.78 15.63
C VAL A 228 -22.99 3.31 14.91
N THR A 229 -22.78 4.29 14.04
CA THR A 229 -23.85 4.90 13.27
C THR A 229 -23.56 4.74 11.77
N VAL A 230 -24.58 4.33 11.02
CA VAL A 230 -24.51 4.24 9.56
C VAL A 230 -25.18 5.47 8.97
N TYR A 231 -24.47 6.15 8.10
CA TYR A 231 -24.98 7.32 7.37
C TYR A 231 -25.06 7.00 5.89
N ASP A 232 -26.03 7.56 5.21
CA ASP A 232 -25.94 7.72 3.76
C ASP A 232 -25.02 8.92 3.43
N THR A 233 -24.56 9.00 2.19
CA THR A 233 -23.64 10.07 1.78
C THR A 233 -24.31 11.42 1.57
N THR A 234 -25.63 11.53 1.68
CA THR A 234 -26.38 12.75 1.35
C THR A 234 -26.38 13.80 2.46
N GLY A 235 -25.89 13.47 3.65
CA GLY A 235 -25.84 14.37 4.80
C GLY A 235 -24.51 14.42 5.55
N PHE A 236 -23.45 13.80 5.01
CA PHE A 236 -22.18 13.72 5.68
C PHE A 236 -21.12 14.52 4.92
N ASP A 237 -20.78 15.71 5.43
CA ASP A 237 -19.61 16.46 4.96
C ASP A 237 -18.35 15.86 5.61
N PHE A 238 -17.61 15.06 4.84
CA PHE A 238 -16.25 14.70 5.24
C PHE A 238 -15.42 15.98 5.15
N VAL A 239 -15.18 16.63 6.27
CA VAL A 239 -14.18 17.69 6.36
C VAL A 239 -12.82 17.02 6.17
N ASN A 240 -12.20 17.28 5.03
CA ASN A 240 -10.82 16.87 4.78
C ASN A 240 -9.93 17.48 5.88
N GLY A 241 -9.47 16.64 6.82
CA GLY A 241 -8.48 16.99 7.81
C GLY A 241 -7.07 16.93 7.24
#